data_8b7556b1d5a7bfaf91da9cc536e9f852
#
_entry.id   8b7556b1d5a7bfaf91da9cc536e9f852
#
_cell.length_a   1.000
_cell.length_b   1.000
_cell.length_c   1.000
_cell.angle_alpha   90.00
_cell.angle_beta   90.00
_cell.angle_gamma   90.00
#
_symmetry.space_group_name_H-M   'P 1'
#
loop_
_entity.id
_entity.type
_entity.pdbx_description
1 polymer ?
#
loop_
_entity_poly.entity_id
_entity_poly.type
_entity_poly.pdbx_seq_one_letter_code
_entity_poly.pdbx_strand_id
1 'polypeptide(L)'
;MSDMTPPPPPPPPGQPPVPGGTPPPSGGNLDAGAAVSYGWKGMTQNIGPFLLIALIIVAIQVGLSVVGYTFDNYWIRMIWNILVWIVGLILAMGLIRAALSVVDGEHPEIGMLFRTDRLGPYLIASILVGLAVGVGLILCIIPGLILAFLFAFFGYAIVDGRTDDPIEAMKISWNLVSKHVGSLLLLFILVFLINLVGALLCGVGLLFTYPITAVALAYAWRTISGGRVAELA
;
A
#
# COMPACT_ATOMS: atom_id res chain seq x y z
N MET A 1 15.14 -27.64 43.15
CA MET A 1 14.08 -26.64 43.31
C MET A 1 13.47 -26.43 41.95
N SER A 2 12.32 -27.07 41.70
CA SER A 2 11.67 -27.06 40.41
C SER A 2 10.83 -25.80 40.25
N ASP A 3 11.16 -24.98 39.25
CA ASP A 3 10.45 -23.76 38.91
C ASP A 3 9.06 -24.12 38.33
N MET A 4 8.02 -24.12 39.18
CA MET A 4 6.64 -24.27 38.76
C MET A 4 6.10 -22.90 38.43
N THR A 5 6.17 -22.50 37.16
CA THR A 5 5.35 -21.42 36.64
C THR A 5 3.87 -21.89 36.62
N PRO A 6 2.94 -21.11 37.21
CA PRO A 6 1.52 -21.49 37.21
C PRO A 6 0.99 -21.50 35.76
N PRO A 7 0.03 -22.41 35.45
CA PRO A 7 -0.57 -22.46 34.12
C PRO A 7 -1.35 -21.16 33.81
N PRO A 8 -1.39 -20.73 32.55
CA PRO A 8 -2.14 -19.53 32.15
C PRO A 8 -3.63 -19.67 32.48
N PRO A 9 -4.33 -18.59 32.83
CA PRO A 9 -5.74 -18.63 33.16
C PRO A 9 -6.57 -19.07 31.94
N PRO A 10 -7.69 -19.80 32.16
CA PRO A 10 -8.58 -20.25 31.10
C PRO A 10 -9.23 -19.06 30.39
N PRO A 11 -9.48 -19.17 29.06
CA PRO A 11 -10.13 -18.11 28.29
C PRO A 11 -11.55 -17.85 28.78
N PRO A 12 -12.07 -16.61 28.67
CA PRO A 12 -13.42 -16.28 29.15
C PRO A 12 -14.50 -17.07 28.39
N PRO A 13 -15.56 -17.55 29.06
CA PRO A 13 -16.64 -18.28 28.42
C PRO A 13 -17.49 -17.32 27.57
N GLY A 14 -17.63 -17.59 26.28
CA GLY A 14 -18.64 -16.92 25.46
C GLY A 14 -18.31 -16.58 24.03
N GLN A 15 -17.15 -16.99 23.49
CA GLN A 15 -16.97 -16.90 22.05
C GLN A 15 -17.26 -18.22 21.37
N PRO A 16 -18.27 -18.29 20.44
CA PRO A 16 -18.47 -19.49 19.64
C PRO A 16 -17.24 -19.80 18.81
N PRO A 17 -16.88 -21.09 18.62
CA PRO A 17 -15.78 -21.47 17.75
C PRO A 17 -16.08 -20.99 16.32
N VAL A 18 -15.22 -20.15 15.78
CA VAL A 18 -15.29 -19.73 14.37
C VAL A 18 -15.00 -20.96 13.51
N PRO A 19 -15.89 -21.32 12.55
CA PRO A 19 -15.66 -22.50 11.70
C PRO A 19 -14.41 -22.32 10.85
N GLY A 20 -13.42 -23.14 11.11
CA GLY A 20 -12.44 -23.71 10.19
C GLY A 20 -11.74 -22.82 9.16
N GLY A 21 -11.19 -21.68 9.55
CA GLY A 21 -10.14 -21.00 8.79
C GLY A 21 -8.80 -21.28 9.43
N THR A 22 -7.86 -21.86 8.72
CA THR A 22 -6.46 -21.92 9.15
C THR A 22 -5.98 -20.47 9.31
N PRO A 23 -5.56 -20.02 10.51
CA PRO A 23 -4.98 -18.70 10.66
C PRO A 23 -3.77 -18.62 9.71
N PRO A 24 -3.62 -17.54 8.94
CA PRO A 24 -2.43 -17.38 8.13
C PRO A 24 -1.21 -17.49 9.04
N PRO A 25 -0.17 -18.22 8.63
CA PRO A 25 0.99 -18.48 9.49
C PRO A 25 1.62 -17.15 9.88
N SER A 26 1.57 -16.84 11.17
CA SER A 26 2.23 -15.69 11.76
C SER A 26 3.74 -15.82 11.49
N GLY A 27 4.27 -15.02 10.55
CA GLY A 27 5.67 -15.11 10.10
C GLY A 27 5.91 -16.13 8.98
N GLY A 28 4.88 -16.54 8.21
CA GLY A 28 5.00 -17.45 7.07
C GLY A 28 5.52 -16.77 5.80
N ASN A 29 6.09 -17.58 4.90
CA ASN A 29 6.46 -17.15 3.57
C ASN A 29 5.26 -16.50 2.87
N LEU A 30 5.42 -15.26 2.42
CA LEU A 30 4.44 -14.57 1.62
C LEU A 30 4.20 -15.34 0.32
N ASP A 31 2.97 -15.78 0.08
CA ASP A 31 2.56 -16.31 -1.22
C ASP A 31 2.02 -15.16 -2.08
N ALA A 32 2.73 -14.85 -3.16
CA ALA A 32 2.37 -13.78 -4.09
C ALA A 32 1.04 -14.08 -4.81
N GLY A 33 0.73 -15.35 -5.10
CA GLY A 33 -0.54 -15.76 -5.70
C GLY A 33 -1.71 -15.56 -4.73
N ALA A 34 -1.53 -15.93 -3.48
CA ALA A 34 -2.52 -15.69 -2.42
C ALA A 34 -2.78 -14.19 -2.22
N ALA A 35 -1.73 -13.35 -2.26
CA ALA A 35 -1.87 -11.89 -2.15
C ALA A 35 -2.70 -11.31 -3.30
N VAL A 36 -2.46 -11.72 -4.54
CA VAL A 36 -3.24 -11.27 -5.71
C VAL A 36 -4.68 -11.78 -5.64
N SER A 37 -4.88 -13.04 -5.26
CA SER A 37 -6.22 -13.63 -5.07
C SER A 37 -7.01 -12.88 -4.00
N TYR A 38 -6.35 -12.54 -2.89
CA TYR A 38 -6.95 -11.72 -1.83
C TYR A 38 -7.32 -10.31 -2.33
N GLY A 39 -6.42 -9.68 -3.10
CA GLY A 39 -6.65 -8.39 -3.73
C GLY A 39 -7.88 -8.41 -4.66
N TRP A 40 -8.03 -9.47 -5.45
CA TRP A 40 -9.20 -9.68 -6.31
C TRP A 40 -10.49 -9.82 -5.49
N LYS A 41 -10.49 -10.68 -4.48
CA LYS A 41 -11.66 -10.85 -3.59
C LYS A 41 -12.00 -9.55 -2.86
N GLY A 42 -11.02 -8.87 -2.27
CA GLY A 42 -11.22 -7.62 -1.56
C GLY A 42 -11.83 -6.53 -2.44
N MET A 43 -11.36 -6.41 -3.71
CA MET A 43 -11.93 -5.49 -4.68
C MET A 43 -13.36 -5.90 -5.07
N THR A 44 -13.62 -7.18 -5.37
CA THR A 44 -14.95 -7.63 -5.84
C THR A 44 -16.01 -7.53 -4.76
N GLN A 45 -15.66 -7.71 -3.49
CA GLN A 45 -16.58 -7.52 -2.36
C GLN A 45 -16.86 -6.04 -2.05
N ASN A 46 -15.93 -5.15 -2.40
CA ASN A 46 -16.03 -3.71 -2.15
C ASN A 46 -15.97 -2.89 -3.45
N ILE A 47 -16.58 -3.40 -4.54
CA ILE A 47 -16.43 -2.80 -5.88
C ILE A 47 -16.94 -1.36 -5.94
N GLY A 48 -18.05 -1.04 -5.27
CA GLY A 48 -18.64 0.29 -5.25
C GLY A 48 -17.69 1.34 -4.64
N PRO A 49 -17.28 1.19 -3.37
CA PRO A 49 -16.34 2.08 -2.72
C PRO A 49 -15.01 2.23 -3.48
N PHE A 50 -14.40 1.13 -3.91
CA PHE A 50 -13.12 1.20 -4.63
C PHE A 50 -13.23 1.85 -6.00
N LEU A 51 -14.31 1.59 -6.75
CA LEU A 51 -14.54 2.24 -8.03
C LEU A 51 -14.73 3.75 -7.86
N LEU A 52 -15.48 4.17 -6.83
CA LEU A 52 -15.64 5.59 -6.50
C LEU A 52 -14.31 6.23 -6.09
N ILE A 53 -13.53 5.57 -5.23
CA ILE A 53 -12.19 6.03 -4.84
C ILE A 53 -11.30 6.19 -6.07
N ALA A 54 -11.22 5.18 -6.94
CA ALA A 54 -10.42 5.22 -8.16
C ALA A 54 -10.90 6.33 -9.12
N LEU A 55 -12.21 6.49 -9.29
CA LEU A 55 -12.79 7.53 -10.14
C LEU A 55 -12.46 8.93 -9.60
N ILE A 56 -12.56 9.15 -8.29
CA ILE A 56 -12.20 10.42 -7.64
C ILE A 56 -10.72 10.72 -7.84
N ILE A 57 -9.84 9.74 -7.65
CA ILE A 57 -8.39 9.90 -7.86
C ILE A 57 -8.11 10.31 -9.30
N VAL A 58 -8.69 9.59 -10.28
CA VAL A 58 -8.51 9.89 -11.70
C VAL A 58 -9.09 11.27 -12.05
N ALA A 59 -10.29 11.59 -11.60
CA ALA A 59 -10.93 12.88 -11.86
C ALA A 59 -10.10 14.06 -11.33
N ILE A 60 -9.58 13.95 -10.11
CA ILE A 60 -8.70 14.98 -9.52
C ILE A 60 -7.41 15.10 -10.34
N GLN A 61 -6.74 13.98 -10.64
CA GLN A 61 -5.45 14.00 -11.35
C GLN A 61 -5.60 14.52 -12.79
N VAL A 62 -6.63 14.08 -13.50
CA VAL A 62 -6.93 14.57 -14.85
C VAL A 62 -7.32 16.05 -14.82
N GLY A 63 -8.19 16.46 -13.90
CA GLY A 63 -8.60 17.86 -13.76
C GLY A 63 -7.41 18.78 -13.48
N LEU A 64 -6.54 18.42 -12.53
CA LEU A 64 -5.32 19.18 -12.23
C LEU A 64 -4.34 19.19 -13.41
N SER A 65 -4.21 18.08 -14.14
CA SER A 65 -3.36 18.01 -15.32
C SER A 65 -3.86 18.93 -16.43
N VAL A 66 -5.16 18.95 -16.71
CA VAL A 66 -5.77 19.84 -17.72
C VAL A 66 -5.53 21.31 -17.37
N VAL A 67 -5.72 21.69 -16.10
CA VAL A 67 -5.41 23.08 -15.65
C VAL A 67 -3.94 23.40 -15.87
N GLY A 68 -3.03 22.45 -15.67
CA GLY A 68 -1.60 22.65 -15.88
C GLY A 68 -1.22 23.02 -17.31
N TYR A 69 -2.00 22.58 -18.32
CA TYR A 69 -1.77 22.94 -19.73
C TYR A 69 -2.12 24.39 -20.06
N THR A 70 -2.91 25.06 -19.22
CA THR A 70 -3.27 26.48 -19.46
C THR A 70 -2.17 27.47 -19.09
N PHE A 71 -1.12 27.02 -18.41
CA PHE A 71 0.00 27.86 -18.01
C PHE A 71 1.10 27.89 -19.07
N ASP A 72 1.29 29.04 -19.73
CA ASP A 72 2.37 29.23 -20.71
C ASP A 72 3.74 29.48 -20.03
N ASN A 73 3.73 30.03 -18.82
CA ASN A 73 4.94 30.35 -18.07
C ASN A 73 5.57 29.08 -17.47
N TYR A 74 6.86 28.84 -17.80
CA TYR A 74 7.61 27.66 -17.32
C TYR A 74 7.63 27.55 -15.78
N TRP A 75 7.87 28.65 -15.07
CA TRP A 75 7.98 28.64 -13.61
C TRP A 75 6.63 28.34 -12.93
N ILE A 76 5.55 28.93 -13.45
CA ILE A 76 4.20 28.65 -12.95
C ILE A 76 3.85 27.17 -13.17
N ARG A 77 4.16 26.63 -14.34
CA ARG A 77 3.94 25.22 -14.65
C ARG A 77 4.76 24.30 -13.75
N MET A 78 6.00 24.66 -13.44
CA MET A 78 6.85 23.90 -12.52
C MET A 78 6.25 23.86 -11.11
N ILE A 79 5.83 25.01 -10.58
CA ILE A 79 5.16 25.09 -9.26
C ILE A 79 3.88 24.28 -9.27
N TRP A 80 3.08 24.38 -10.34
CA TRP A 80 1.85 23.62 -10.51
C TRP A 80 2.10 22.11 -10.49
N ASN A 81 3.11 21.63 -11.21
CA ASN A 81 3.46 20.21 -11.23
C ASN A 81 3.87 19.69 -9.83
N ILE A 82 4.58 20.51 -9.04
CA ILE A 82 4.90 20.16 -7.65
C ILE A 82 3.61 20.03 -6.82
N LEU A 83 2.66 20.94 -6.99
CA LEU A 83 1.36 20.88 -6.31
C LEU A 83 0.59 19.62 -6.71
N VAL A 84 0.51 19.30 -8.00
CA VAL A 84 -0.13 18.07 -8.51
C VAL A 84 0.52 16.83 -7.93
N TRP A 85 1.85 16.83 -7.83
CA TRP A 85 2.61 15.74 -7.22
C TRP A 85 2.27 15.56 -5.73
N ILE A 86 2.20 16.65 -4.96
CA ILE A 86 1.81 16.62 -3.54
C ILE A 86 0.37 16.09 -3.39
N VAL A 87 -0.56 16.54 -4.21
CA VAL A 87 -1.95 16.02 -4.21
C VAL A 87 -1.93 14.52 -4.52
N GLY A 88 -1.13 14.08 -5.49
CA GLY A 88 -0.94 12.67 -5.80
C GLY A 88 -0.47 11.84 -4.60
N LEU A 89 0.45 12.37 -3.79
CA LEU A 89 0.91 11.70 -2.57
C LEU A 89 -0.20 11.59 -1.52
N ILE A 90 -1.02 12.63 -1.35
CA ILE A 90 -2.16 12.59 -0.42
C ILE A 90 -3.16 11.51 -0.84
N LEU A 91 -3.50 11.45 -2.14
CA LEU A 91 -4.41 10.45 -2.68
C LEU A 91 -3.84 9.03 -2.57
N ALA A 92 -2.53 8.85 -2.80
CA ALA A 92 -1.85 7.57 -2.62
C ALA A 92 -1.90 7.10 -1.16
N MET A 93 -1.66 8.01 -0.20
CA MET A 93 -1.80 7.73 1.23
C MET A 93 -3.23 7.29 1.58
N GLY A 94 -4.23 7.97 1.03
CA GLY A 94 -5.64 7.61 1.21
C GLY A 94 -5.98 6.24 0.65
N LEU A 95 -5.44 5.89 -0.52
CA LEU A 95 -5.61 4.55 -1.11
C LEU A 95 -4.94 3.45 -0.26
N ILE A 96 -3.76 3.72 0.31
CA ILE A 96 -3.12 2.79 1.26
C ILE A 96 -4.04 2.53 2.46
N ARG A 97 -4.67 3.58 3.01
CA ARG A 97 -5.65 3.43 4.12
C ARG A 97 -6.84 2.58 3.71
N ALA A 98 -7.44 2.86 2.55
CA ALA A 98 -8.56 2.09 2.04
C ALA A 98 -8.19 0.62 1.76
N ALA A 99 -6.96 0.35 1.33
CA ALA A 99 -6.48 -1.01 1.14
C ALA A 99 -6.22 -1.72 2.48
N LEU A 100 -5.66 -1.03 3.47
CA LEU A 100 -5.44 -1.58 4.81
C LEU A 100 -6.76 -1.86 5.52
N SER A 101 -7.79 -1.00 5.41
CA SER A 101 -9.09 -1.24 6.05
C SER A 101 -9.71 -2.56 5.59
N VAL A 102 -9.60 -2.90 4.28
CA VAL A 102 -10.11 -4.19 3.76
C VAL A 102 -9.35 -5.36 4.36
N VAL A 103 -8.03 -5.24 4.50
CA VAL A 103 -7.20 -6.30 5.11
C VAL A 103 -7.48 -6.44 6.62
N ASP A 104 -7.93 -5.38 7.27
CA ASP A 104 -8.36 -5.38 8.67
C ASP A 104 -9.83 -5.83 8.84
N GLY A 105 -10.55 -6.13 7.74
CA GLY A 105 -11.95 -6.58 7.75
C GLY A 105 -12.98 -5.45 7.80
N GLU A 106 -12.55 -4.22 7.53
CA GLU A 106 -13.40 -3.05 7.48
C GLU A 106 -13.76 -2.70 6.02
N HIS A 107 -14.84 -1.92 5.86
CA HIS A 107 -15.21 -1.43 4.53
C HIS A 107 -14.42 -0.14 4.19
N PRO A 108 -13.88 -0.04 2.96
CA PRO A 108 -13.20 1.17 2.52
C PRO A 108 -14.19 2.33 2.39
N GLU A 109 -13.85 3.48 2.96
CA GLU A 109 -14.65 4.70 2.91
C GLU A 109 -13.96 5.78 2.08
N ILE A 110 -14.73 6.56 1.33
CA ILE A 110 -14.22 7.70 0.54
C ILE A 110 -13.52 8.73 1.43
N GLY A 111 -14.02 8.90 2.67
CA GLY A 111 -13.42 9.81 3.65
C GLY A 111 -11.95 9.51 3.97
N MET A 112 -11.49 8.27 3.75
CA MET A 112 -10.09 7.86 3.98
C MET A 112 -9.12 8.56 3.03
N LEU A 113 -9.58 8.98 1.83
CA LEU A 113 -8.76 9.73 0.86
C LEU A 113 -8.32 11.10 1.36
N PHE A 114 -9.12 11.72 2.22
CA PHE A 114 -8.92 13.10 2.66
C PHE A 114 -8.42 13.19 4.11
N ARG A 115 -8.18 12.05 4.75
CA ARG A 115 -7.55 12.05 6.07
C ARG A 115 -6.09 12.46 5.95
N THR A 116 -5.72 13.51 6.70
CA THR A 116 -4.37 14.07 6.69
C THR A 116 -3.53 13.66 7.91
N ASP A 117 -4.01 12.68 8.68
CA ASP A 117 -3.27 12.15 9.82
C ASP A 117 -1.92 11.59 9.34
N ARG A 118 -0.83 12.03 9.95
CA ARG A 118 0.56 11.66 9.58
C ARG A 118 0.99 12.10 8.17
N LEU A 119 0.31 13.12 7.60
CA LEU A 119 0.69 13.65 6.29
C LEU A 119 2.13 14.19 6.28
N GLY A 120 2.54 14.90 7.33
CA GLY A 120 3.89 15.45 7.44
C GLY A 120 4.98 14.38 7.34
N PRO A 121 4.99 13.37 8.24
CA PRO A 121 5.91 12.23 8.13
C PRO A 121 5.88 11.53 6.78
N TYR A 122 4.69 11.32 6.21
CA TYR A 122 4.54 10.67 4.91
C TYR A 122 5.13 11.49 3.76
N LEU A 123 4.92 12.80 3.73
CA LEU A 123 5.49 13.69 2.71
C LEU A 123 7.01 13.74 2.81
N ILE A 124 7.55 13.88 4.03
CA ILE A 124 9.00 13.92 4.24
C ILE A 124 9.63 12.59 3.80
N ALA A 125 9.05 11.44 4.20
CA ALA A 125 9.53 10.14 3.77
C ALA A 125 9.45 9.98 2.25
N SER A 126 8.36 10.43 1.60
CA SER A 126 8.20 10.38 0.15
C SER A 126 9.25 11.19 -0.58
N ILE A 127 9.61 12.38 -0.06
CA ILE A 127 10.68 13.22 -0.62
C ILE A 127 12.04 12.53 -0.47
N LEU A 128 12.34 12.00 0.73
CA LEU A 128 13.61 11.31 0.98
C LEU A 128 13.78 10.07 0.10
N VAL A 129 12.74 9.24 0.00
CA VAL A 129 12.72 8.06 -0.87
C VAL A 129 12.84 8.49 -2.33
N GLY A 130 12.09 9.51 -2.75
CA GLY A 130 12.14 10.05 -4.11
C GLY A 130 13.55 10.55 -4.48
N LEU A 131 14.23 11.24 -3.56
CA LEU A 131 15.62 11.68 -3.75
C LEU A 131 16.58 10.47 -3.83
N ALA A 132 16.46 9.52 -2.91
CA ALA A 132 17.31 8.33 -2.90
C ALA A 132 17.16 7.51 -4.19
N VAL A 133 15.93 7.26 -4.62
CA VAL A 133 15.61 6.53 -5.86
C VAL A 133 16.06 7.36 -7.08
N GLY A 134 15.79 8.67 -7.09
CA GLY A 134 16.17 9.56 -8.18
C GLY A 134 17.68 9.62 -8.38
N VAL A 135 18.46 9.78 -7.32
CA VAL A 135 19.93 9.72 -7.39
C VAL A 135 20.38 8.33 -7.85
N GLY A 136 19.76 7.27 -7.35
CA GLY A 136 20.05 5.89 -7.79
C GLY A 136 19.82 5.72 -9.30
N LEU A 137 18.72 6.24 -9.83
CA LEU A 137 18.40 6.17 -11.27
C LEU A 137 19.36 7.00 -12.14
N ILE A 138 19.81 8.16 -11.66
CA ILE A 138 20.79 9.00 -12.36
C ILE A 138 22.15 8.31 -12.43
N LEU A 139 22.58 7.68 -11.34
CA LEU A 139 23.84 6.95 -11.29
C LEU A 139 23.78 5.68 -12.17
N CYS A 140 22.71 4.92 -12.07
CA CYS A 140 22.44 3.74 -12.88
C CYS A 140 20.97 3.30 -12.65
N ILE A 141 20.31 2.78 -13.67
CA ILE A 141 18.91 2.33 -13.58
C ILE A 141 18.76 1.22 -12.53
N ILE A 142 19.70 0.28 -12.47
CA ILE A 142 19.62 -0.89 -11.57
C ILE A 142 19.59 -0.49 -10.09
N PRO A 143 20.54 0.29 -9.54
CA PRO A 143 20.49 0.70 -8.14
C PRO A 143 19.25 1.54 -7.80
N GLY A 144 18.77 2.37 -8.74
CA GLY A 144 17.52 3.09 -8.54
C GLY A 144 16.31 2.18 -8.38
N LEU A 145 16.19 1.16 -9.20
CA LEU A 145 15.13 0.15 -9.10
C LEU A 145 15.23 -0.68 -7.81
N ILE A 146 16.45 -1.02 -7.38
CA ILE A 146 16.66 -1.73 -6.12
C ILE A 146 16.20 -0.88 -4.94
N LEU A 147 16.54 0.42 -4.91
CA LEU A 147 16.10 1.33 -3.86
C LEU A 147 14.57 1.51 -3.87
N ALA A 148 13.96 1.67 -5.05
CA ALA A 148 12.51 1.74 -5.18
C ALA A 148 11.82 0.49 -4.61
N PHE A 149 12.36 -0.69 -4.89
CA PHE A 149 11.88 -1.96 -4.36
C PHE A 149 12.04 -2.05 -2.83
N LEU A 150 13.22 -1.72 -2.30
CA LEU A 150 13.50 -1.82 -0.87
C LEU A 150 12.66 -0.84 -0.03
N PHE A 151 12.34 0.33 -0.59
CA PHE A 151 11.52 1.33 0.08
C PHE A 151 10.03 1.26 -0.28
N ALA A 152 9.56 0.22 -0.99
CA ALA A 152 8.18 0.14 -1.46
C ALA A 152 7.12 0.19 -0.36
N PHE A 153 7.45 -0.21 0.86
CA PHE A 153 6.51 -0.27 1.99
C PHE A 153 6.68 0.83 3.03
N PHE A 154 7.53 1.86 2.79
CA PHE A 154 7.69 2.96 3.76
C PHE A 154 6.35 3.66 4.06
N GLY A 155 5.52 3.85 3.03
CA GLY A 155 4.20 4.47 3.16
C GLY A 155 3.25 3.65 4.03
N TYR A 156 3.29 2.33 3.89
CA TYR A 156 2.50 1.42 4.74
C TYR A 156 2.95 1.49 6.20
N ALA A 157 4.25 1.60 6.48
CA ALA A 157 4.77 1.71 7.84
C ALA A 157 4.25 2.96 8.57
N ILE A 158 4.14 4.10 7.86
CA ILE A 158 3.63 5.35 8.41
C ILE A 158 2.10 5.29 8.55
N VAL A 159 1.40 4.89 7.50
CA VAL A 159 -0.07 4.86 7.46
C VAL A 159 -0.62 3.88 8.49
N ASP A 160 0.02 2.72 8.63
CA ASP A 160 -0.31 1.68 9.62
C ASP A 160 0.03 2.10 11.08
N GLY A 161 0.73 3.21 11.25
CA GLY A 161 1.04 3.74 12.57
C GLY A 161 2.17 3.05 13.29
N ARG A 162 3.06 2.40 12.58
CA ARG A 162 4.23 1.77 13.21
C ARG A 162 5.29 2.77 13.63
N THR A 163 5.36 3.89 12.90
CA THR A 163 6.25 5.00 13.22
C THR A 163 5.76 6.30 12.61
N ASP A 164 6.09 7.40 13.26
CA ASP A 164 5.91 8.76 12.73
C ASP A 164 7.27 9.35 12.27
N ASP A 165 8.38 8.60 12.41
CA ASP A 165 9.68 9.00 11.91
C ASP A 165 9.88 8.53 10.46
N PRO A 166 10.10 9.46 9.50
CA PRO A 166 10.35 9.13 8.10
C PRO A 166 11.54 8.19 7.88
N ILE A 167 12.62 8.38 8.64
CA ILE A 167 13.84 7.57 8.50
C ILE A 167 13.60 6.16 9.05
N GLU A 168 12.89 6.05 10.16
CA GLU A 168 12.52 4.76 10.72
C GLU A 168 11.59 3.98 9.79
N ALA A 169 10.62 4.65 9.15
CA ALA A 169 9.75 4.04 8.16
C ALA A 169 10.54 3.43 6.98
N MET A 170 11.56 4.15 6.49
CA MET A 170 12.47 3.66 5.46
C MET A 170 13.26 2.43 5.96
N LYS A 171 13.77 2.45 7.19
CA LYS A 171 14.47 1.31 7.79
C LYS A 171 13.57 0.09 7.97
N ILE A 172 12.32 0.29 8.40
CA ILE A 172 11.31 -0.77 8.51
C ILE A 172 11.07 -1.40 7.15
N SER A 173 10.83 -0.59 6.11
CA SER A 173 10.63 -1.06 4.74
C SER A 173 11.84 -1.87 4.25
N TRP A 174 13.04 -1.30 4.38
CA TRP A 174 14.28 -1.98 3.99
C TRP A 174 14.44 -3.35 4.67
N ASN A 175 14.29 -3.40 5.98
CA ASN A 175 14.47 -4.63 6.76
C ASN A 175 13.43 -5.71 6.42
N LEU A 176 12.17 -5.32 6.18
CA LEU A 176 11.12 -6.27 5.83
C LEU A 176 11.28 -6.78 4.40
N VAL A 177 11.53 -5.87 3.45
CA VAL A 177 11.68 -6.24 2.04
C VAL A 177 12.93 -7.10 1.81
N SER A 178 14.07 -6.74 2.44
CA SER A 178 15.32 -7.52 2.28
C SER A 178 15.23 -8.94 2.82
N LYS A 179 14.33 -9.21 3.77
CA LYS A 179 14.10 -10.57 4.29
C LYS A 179 13.17 -11.41 3.39
N HIS A 180 12.36 -10.78 2.56
CA HIS A 180 11.32 -11.44 1.75
C HIS A 180 11.48 -11.13 0.25
N VAL A 181 12.71 -10.90 -0.23
CA VAL A 181 13.01 -10.44 -1.60
C VAL A 181 12.33 -11.32 -2.65
N GLY A 182 12.43 -12.66 -2.57
CA GLY A 182 11.91 -13.56 -3.58
C GLY A 182 10.38 -13.47 -3.73
N SER A 183 9.66 -13.58 -2.63
CA SER A 183 8.18 -13.51 -2.62
C SER A 183 7.67 -12.14 -3.04
N LEU A 184 8.31 -11.06 -2.56
CA LEU A 184 7.94 -9.70 -2.90
C LEU A 184 8.27 -9.36 -4.35
N LEU A 185 9.43 -9.81 -4.86
CA LEU A 185 9.77 -9.60 -6.27
C LEU A 185 8.74 -10.25 -7.19
N LEU A 186 8.33 -11.49 -6.89
CA LEU A 186 7.27 -12.17 -7.63
C LEU A 186 5.95 -11.39 -7.55
N LEU A 187 5.57 -10.91 -6.36
CA LEU A 187 4.37 -10.10 -6.19
C LEU A 187 4.44 -8.81 -7.02
N PHE A 188 5.57 -8.09 -7.01
CA PHE A 188 5.73 -6.86 -7.80
C PHE A 188 5.67 -7.13 -9.31
N ILE A 189 6.21 -8.25 -9.77
CA ILE A 189 6.06 -8.69 -11.17
C ILE A 189 4.59 -8.93 -11.51
N LEU A 190 3.84 -9.64 -10.65
CA LEU A 190 2.41 -9.87 -10.86
C LEU A 190 1.61 -8.56 -10.84
N VAL A 191 1.88 -7.68 -9.88
CA VAL A 191 1.29 -6.34 -9.79
C VAL A 191 1.56 -5.53 -11.06
N PHE A 192 2.79 -5.55 -11.54
CA PHE A 192 3.18 -4.89 -12.79
C PHE A 192 2.39 -5.45 -13.99
N LEU A 193 2.32 -6.77 -14.14
CA LEU A 193 1.60 -7.42 -15.24
C LEU A 193 0.10 -7.12 -15.20
N ILE A 194 -0.52 -7.17 -14.02
CA ILE A 194 -1.93 -6.84 -13.83
C ILE A 194 -2.22 -5.39 -14.25
N ASN A 195 -1.40 -4.45 -13.80
CA ASN A 195 -1.55 -3.04 -14.15
C ASN A 195 -1.21 -2.77 -15.63
N LEU A 196 -0.27 -3.52 -16.21
CA LEU A 196 0.03 -3.46 -17.65
C LEU A 196 -1.18 -3.86 -18.47
N VAL A 197 -1.85 -4.96 -18.12
CA VAL A 197 -3.11 -5.38 -18.77
C VAL A 197 -4.18 -4.31 -18.58
N GLY A 198 -4.32 -3.74 -17.37
CA GLY A 198 -5.25 -2.63 -17.11
C GLY A 198 -4.99 -1.41 -17.99
N ALA A 199 -3.72 -1.07 -18.19
CA ALA A 199 -3.31 0.05 -19.04
C ALA A 199 -3.59 -0.20 -20.53
N LEU A 200 -3.35 -1.42 -21.01
CA LEU A 200 -3.65 -1.82 -22.40
C LEU A 200 -5.14 -1.76 -22.73
N LEU A 201 -6.03 -1.87 -21.76
CA LEU A 201 -7.48 -1.67 -21.91
C LEU A 201 -7.85 -0.18 -21.92
N CYS A 202 -7.13 0.63 -22.69
CA CYS A 202 -7.32 2.09 -22.82
C CYS A 202 -7.27 2.86 -21.48
N GLY A 203 -6.56 2.32 -20.50
CA GLY A 203 -6.45 2.94 -19.16
C GLY A 203 -7.69 2.75 -18.27
N VAL A 204 -8.86 2.44 -18.83
CA VAL A 204 -10.07 2.19 -18.03
C VAL A 204 -9.89 0.96 -17.13
N GLY A 205 -9.13 -0.03 -17.59
CA GLY A 205 -8.77 -1.20 -16.78
C GLY A 205 -8.03 -0.85 -15.49
N LEU A 206 -7.29 0.27 -15.45
CA LEU A 206 -6.59 0.71 -14.24
C LEU A 206 -7.54 1.07 -13.10
N LEU A 207 -8.79 1.48 -13.38
CA LEU A 207 -9.80 1.71 -12.34
C LEU A 207 -10.09 0.46 -11.51
N PHE A 208 -9.89 -0.72 -12.11
CA PHE A 208 -10.08 -2.02 -11.46
C PHE A 208 -8.75 -2.59 -10.95
N THR A 209 -7.70 -2.56 -11.79
CA THR A 209 -6.43 -3.21 -11.45
C THR A 209 -5.68 -2.47 -10.36
N TYR A 210 -5.80 -1.14 -10.28
CA TYR A 210 -5.12 -0.35 -9.28
C TYR A 210 -5.60 -0.62 -7.83
N PRO A 211 -6.92 -0.66 -7.53
CA PRO A 211 -7.41 -1.12 -6.23
C PRO A 211 -7.05 -2.58 -5.91
N ILE A 212 -7.14 -3.50 -6.90
CA ILE A 212 -6.75 -4.90 -6.70
C ILE A 212 -5.32 -5.00 -6.21
N THR A 213 -4.41 -4.31 -6.90
CA THR A 213 -2.98 -4.34 -6.56
C THR A 213 -2.69 -3.61 -5.26
N ALA A 214 -3.43 -2.55 -4.92
CA ALA A 214 -3.31 -1.87 -3.64
C ALA A 214 -3.68 -2.79 -2.47
N VAL A 215 -4.79 -3.54 -2.57
CA VAL A 215 -5.21 -4.52 -1.55
C VAL A 215 -4.22 -5.69 -1.47
N ALA A 216 -3.71 -6.18 -2.61
CA ALA A 216 -2.69 -7.22 -2.64
C ALA A 216 -1.39 -6.80 -1.92
N LEU A 217 -0.96 -5.55 -2.11
CA LEU A 217 0.20 -4.98 -1.41
C LEU A 217 -0.08 -4.77 0.09
N ALA A 218 -1.29 -4.35 0.47
CA ALA A 218 -1.70 -4.23 1.86
C ALA A 218 -1.71 -5.60 2.57
N TYR A 219 -2.21 -6.64 1.88
CA TYR A 219 -2.14 -8.02 2.35
C TYR A 219 -0.67 -8.46 2.57
N ALA A 220 0.19 -8.20 1.58
CA ALA A 220 1.61 -8.51 1.70
C ALA A 220 2.24 -7.79 2.89
N TRP A 221 1.95 -6.50 3.07
CA TRP A 221 2.42 -5.73 4.22
C TRP A 221 2.01 -6.38 5.55
N ARG A 222 0.71 -6.71 5.73
CA ARG A 222 0.23 -7.37 6.95
C ARG A 222 0.93 -8.70 7.19
N THR A 223 1.08 -9.52 6.16
CA THR A 223 1.71 -10.85 6.26
C THR A 223 3.18 -10.74 6.67
N ILE A 224 3.99 -9.92 5.99
CA ILE A 224 5.43 -9.79 6.29
C ILE A 224 5.70 -9.03 7.59
N SER A 225 4.80 -8.16 7.99
CA SER A 225 4.94 -7.37 9.22
C SER A 225 4.37 -8.08 10.46
N GLY A 226 3.85 -9.30 10.32
CA GLY A 226 3.28 -10.10 11.41
C GLY A 226 1.91 -9.62 11.89
N GLY A 227 1.20 -8.84 11.08
CA GLY A 227 -0.18 -8.41 11.36
C GLY A 227 -1.20 -9.51 11.06
N ARG A 228 -2.42 -9.35 11.60
CA ARG A 228 -3.54 -10.22 11.24
C ARG A 228 -4.14 -9.79 9.91
N VAL A 229 -4.60 -10.76 9.15
CA VAL A 229 -5.34 -10.55 7.90
C VAL A 229 -6.75 -11.07 8.11
N ALA A 230 -7.76 -10.25 7.83
CA ALA A 230 -9.16 -10.66 7.92
C ALA A 230 -9.48 -11.67 6.81
N GLU A 231 -10.33 -12.66 7.14
CA GLU A 231 -10.85 -13.58 6.13
C GLU A 231 -11.92 -12.88 5.30
N LEU A 232 -11.76 -12.90 3.99
CA LEU A 232 -12.77 -12.44 3.04
C LEU A 232 -13.68 -13.62 2.67
N ALA A 233 -14.98 -13.40 2.79
CA ALA A 233 -15.99 -14.41 2.50
C ALA A 233 -15.99 -14.87 1.03
#